data_a58c47ac2818dc87e8cf328c2a3f1698
#
_entry.id   a58c47ac2818dc87e8cf328c2a3f1698
#
_cell.length_a   1.000
_cell.length_b   1.000
_cell.length_c   1.000
_cell.angle_alpha   90.00
_cell.angle_beta   90.00
_cell.angle_gamma   90.00
#
_symmetry.space_group_name_H-M   'P 1'
#
loop_
_entity.id
_entity.type
_entity.pdbx_description
1 polymer ?
#
loop_
_entity_poly.entity_id
_entity_poly.type
_entity_poly.pdbx_seq_one_letter_code
_entity_poly.pdbx_strand_id
1 'polypeptide(L)'
;MRAQRDVAGGRGPRRAPAGLTLALLGALALLACATPAQAAGYRYWSFWRGADSGAWTYQQQGPATAVPPDGSVDGWRFALSPDGGQDAAKPRTAAGFDGICAATPAQDGRKRVAVVLDFGTAEDAGTSAAAPPGSRTACASVAPRATSAEVLAAVAPPLRYESNGMLCAIAGYPKSGCGDQVDAGAAAQPKAGGGSTDGDGSGPDLGLVAGGALVAVLAGGAVWQARRRRNS
;
A
#
# COMPACT_ATOMS: atom_id res chain seq x y z
N MET A 1 -49.98 72.83 -2.72
CA MET A 1 -49.68 72.11 -1.48
C MET A 1 -49.98 70.64 -1.71
N ARG A 2 -48.96 69.78 -1.94
CA ARG A 2 -49.08 68.32 -2.09
C ARG A 2 -48.26 67.65 -0.98
N ALA A 3 -48.95 66.91 -0.13
CA ALA A 3 -48.35 66.16 0.95
C ALA A 3 -47.69 64.91 0.40
N GLN A 4 -46.41 64.74 0.69
CA GLN A 4 -45.70 63.51 0.46
C GLN A 4 -46.02 62.52 1.62
N ARG A 5 -46.42 61.33 1.24
CA ARG A 5 -46.58 60.19 2.17
C ARG A 5 -45.30 59.36 2.18
N ASP A 6 -44.62 59.39 3.31
CA ASP A 6 -43.48 58.51 3.57
C ASP A 6 -43.98 57.06 3.77
N VAL A 7 -43.52 56.18 2.87
CA VAL A 7 -43.74 54.73 3.00
C VAL A 7 -42.55 54.14 3.75
N ALA A 8 -42.70 53.92 5.04
CA ALA A 8 -41.76 53.21 5.86
C ALA A 8 -41.76 51.72 5.50
N GLY A 9 -40.76 51.27 4.74
CA GLY A 9 -40.53 49.85 4.45
C GLY A 9 -39.96 49.09 5.65
N GLY A 10 -40.77 48.39 6.38
CA GLY A 10 -40.38 47.48 7.48
C GLY A 10 -39.60 46.28 6.94
N ARG A 11 -38.29 46.25 7.15
CA ARG A 11 -37.45 45.02 6.94
C ARG A 11 -37.75 44.09 8.09
N GLY A 12 -38.64 43.10 7.90
CA GLY A 12 -38.83 41.99 8.81
C GLY A 12 -37.55 41.13 8.95
N PRO A 13 -37.29 40.56 10.15
CA PRO A 13 -36.13 39.73 10.36
C PRO A 13 -36.20 38.48 9.44
N ARG A 14 -35.18 38.33 8.58
CA ARG A 14 -35.03 37.13 7.73
C ARG A 14 -34.76 35.94 8.65
N ARG A 15 -35.78 35.16 8.93
CA ARG A 15 -35.63 33.89 9.62
C ARG A 15 -34.81 32.96 8.74
N ALA A 16 -33.56 32.71 9.10
CA ALA A 16 -32.73 31.72 8.45
C ALA A 16 -33.45 30.36 8.48
N PRO A 17 -33.50 29.63 7.36
CA PRO A 17 -34.22 28.37 7.33
C PRO A 17 -33.52 27.35 8.24
N ALA A 18 -34.19 26.98 9.34
CA ALA A 18 -33.70 25.99 10.31
C ALA A 18 -33.32 24.63 9.68
N GLY A 19 -33.78 24.40 8.45
CA GLY A 19 -33.40 23.22 7.64
C GLY A 19 -31.95 23.24 7.14
N LEU A 20 -31.36 24.42 6.91
CA LEU A 20 -29.98 24.53 6.41
C LEU A 20 -28.96 24.18 7.53
N THR A 21 -29.25 24.61 8.76
CA THR A 21 -28.38 24.32 9.91
C THR A 21 -28.42 22.85 10.31
N LEU A 22 -29.55 22.17 10.23
CA LEU A 22 -29.63 20.73 10.47
C LEU A 22 -28.91 19.92 9.38
N ALA A 23 -29.00 20.33 8.11
CA ALA A 23 -28.28 19.68 7.01
C ALA A 23 -26.76 19.82 7.14
N LEU A 24 -26.27 20.99 7.57
CA LEU A 24 -24.85 21.23 7.83
C LEU A 24 -24.31 20.42 9.01
N LEU A 25 -25.06 20.34 10.11
CA LEU A 25 -24.70 19.51 11.27
C LEU A 25 -24.68 18.03 10.93
N GLY A 26 -25.62 17.55 10.13
CA GLY A 26 -25.63 16.15 9.63
C GLY A 26 -24.46 15.83 8.72
N ALA A 27 -24.07 16.74 7.83
CA ALA A 27 -22.91 16.57 6.95
C ALA A 27 -21.58 16.60 7.77
N LEU A 28 -21.49 17.44 8.79
CA LEU A 28 -20.31 17.50 9.67
C LEU A 28 -20.17 16.23 10.51
N ALA A 29 -21.27 15.66 10.99
CA ALA A 29 -21.27 14.39 11.72
C ALA A 29 -20.85 13.21 10.84
N LEU A 30 -21.26 13.19 9.57
CA LEU A 30 -20.84 12.15 8.61
C LEU A 30 -19.33 12.23 8.27
N LEU A 31 -18.77 13.44 8.18
CA LEU A 31 -17.34 13.63 7.99
C LEU A 31 -16.51 13.23 9.21
N ALA A 32 -17.05 13.40 10.43
CA ALA A 32 -16.38 13.01 11.66
C ALA A 32 -16.35 11.49 11.89
N CYS A 33 -17.24 10.73 11.23
CA CYS A 33 -17.29 9.26 11.29
C CYS A 33 -16.52 8.58 10.14
N ALA A 34 -15.87 9.34 9.24
CA ALA A 34 -15.00 8.78 8.22
C ALA A 34 -13.74 8.21 8.89
N THR A 35 -13.74 6.90 9.15
CA THR A 35 -12.51 6.19 9.51
C THR A 35 -11.51 6.33 8.37
N PRO A 36 -10.24 6.70 8.64
CA PRO A 36 -9.23 6.71 7.58
C PRO A 36 -9.20 5.32 6.93
N ALA A 37 -9.39 5.27 5.62
CA ALA A 37 -9.16 4.05 4.85
C ALA A 37 -7.69 3.69 5.03
N GLN A 38 -7.39 2.65 5.78
CA GLN A 38 -6.04 2.14 5.94
C GLN A 38 -5.64 1.57 4.57
N ALA A 39 -4.62 2.15 3.94
CA ALA A 39 -4.10 1.60 2.70
C ALA A 39 -3.57 0.19 2.98
N ALA A 40 -4.06 -0.79 2.22
CA ALA A 40 -3.57 -2.15 2.31
C ALA A 40 -2.09 -2.18 1.88
N GLY A 41 -1.25 -2.83 2.65
CA GLY A 41 0.14 -3.07 2.28
C GLY A 41 0.31 -4.46 1.67
N TYR A 42 1.36 -4.64 0.88
CA TYR A 42 1.72 -5.93 0.28
C TYR A 42 3.15 -6.27 0.61
N ARG A 43 3.44 -7.53 0.98
CA ARG A 43 4.80 -8.04 1.15
C ARG A 43 5.24 -8.77 -0.08
N TYR A 44 6.24 -8.24 -0.79
CA TYR A 44 6.72 -8.87 -2.02
C TYR A 44 8.16 -8.48 -2.34
N TRP A 45 8.76 -9.19 -3.31
CA TRP A 45 10.03 -8.85 -3.91
C TRP A 45 9.83 -7.83 -5.02
N SER A 46 10.31 -6.62 -4.84
CA SER A 46 10.36 -5.58 -5.87
C SER A 46 11.63 -5.69 -6.68
N PHE A 47 11.54 -5.38 -7.97
CA PHE A 47 12.64 -5.46 -8.93
C PHE A 47 13.08 -4.09 -9.37
N TRP A 48 14.38 -3.86 -9.37
CA TRP A 48 15.01 -2.56 -9.60
C TRP A 48 16.18 -2.67 -10.57
N ARG A 49 16.44 -1.61 -11.32
CA ARG A 49 17.65 -1.42 -12.11
C ARG A 49 18.52 -0.37 -11.46
N GLY A 50 19.77 -0.71 -11.19
CA GLY A 50 20.77 0.23 -10.71
C GLY A 50 21.33 1.08 -11.86
N ALA A 51 21.57 2.36 -11.59
CA ALA A 51 22.35 3.26 -12.45
C ALA A 51 23.79 3.40 -11.92
N ASP A 52 24.70 3.86 -12.77
CA ASP A 52 26.11 4.10 -12.41
C ASP A 52 26.27 5.09 -11.26
N SER A 53 25.30 5.98 -11.08
CA SER A 53 25.22 6.91 -9.93
C SER A 53 24.85 6.25 -8.60
N GLY A 54 24.57 4.95 -8.58
CA GLY A 54 24.05 4.22 -7.41
C GLY A 54 22.55 4.40 -7.18
N ALA A 55 21.84 5.13 -8.06
CA ALA A 55 20.40 5.30 -7.97
C ALA A 55 19.65 4.04 -8.45
N TRP A 56 18.45 3.82 -7.89
CA TRP A 56 17.59 2.71 -8.24
C TRP A 56 16.37 3.17 -9.02
N THR A 57 16.07 2.49 -10.12
CA THR A 57 14.86 2.70 -10.93
C THR A 57 13.97 1.47 -10.81
N TYR A 58 12.73 1.65 -10.37
CA TYR A 58 11.74 0.57 -10.30
C TYR A 58 11.45 0.01 -11.69
N GLN A 59 11.40 -1.31 -11.78
CA GLN A 59 11.12 -2.00 -13.05
C GLN A 59 9.65 -2.44 -13.06
N GLN A 60 8.86 -1.82 -13.93
CA GLN A 60 7.47 -2.21 -14.16
C GLN A 60 7.38 -3.51 -14.98
N GLN A 61 8.39 -3.76 -15.81
CA GLN A 61 8.50 -4.99 -16.57
C GLN A 61 9.00 -6.11 -15.66
N GLY A 62 8.28 -7.24 -15.66
CA GLY A 62 8.67 -8.39 -14.86
C GLY A 62 10.04 -8.97 -15.27
N PRO A 63 10.76 -9.61 -14.35
CA PRO A 63 12.12 -10.10 -14.59
C PRO A 63 12.20 -11.19 -15.65
N ALA A 64 11.10 -11.90 -15.92
CA ALA A 64 11.05 -12.94 -16.95
C ALA A 64 11.15 -12.38 -18.39
N THR A 65 10.83 -11.10 -18.57
CA THR A 65 10.87 -10.44 -19.89
C THR A 65 11.95 -9.35 -19.98
N ALA A 66 12.47 -8.87 -18.86
CA ALA A 66 13.53 -7.89 -18.81
C ALA A 66 14.87 -8.55 -19.14
N VAL A 67 15.55 -8.07 -20.22
CA VAL A 67 16.87 -8.55 -20.63
C VAL A 67 17.91 -7.48 -20.24
N PRO A 68 18.67 -7.67 -19.15
CA PRO A 68 19.67 -6.70 -18.71
C PRO A 68 20.84 -6.64 -19.69
N PRO A 69 21.41 -5.46 -19.98
CA PRO A 69 22.66 -5.36 -20.74
C PRO A 69 23.87 -5.88 -19.93
N ASP A 70 24.98 -6.17 -20.62
CA ASP A 70 26.26 -6.41 -19.95
C ASP A 70 26.67 -5.19 -19.12
N GLY A 71 27.24 -5.41 -17.96
CA GLY A 71 27.65 -4.34 -17.05
C GLY A 71 26.53 -3.72 -16.21
N SER A 72 25.30 -4.19 -16.33
CA SER A 72 24.18 -3.66 -15.54
C SER A 72 24.10 -4.24 -14.14
N VAL A 73 23.31 -3.56 -13.29
CA VAL A 73 23.03 -3.97 -11.91
C VAL A 73 21.52 -4.23 -11.74
N ASP A 74 21.14 -5.43 -11.35
CA ASP A 74 19.79 -5.82 -10.97
C ASP A 74 19.65 -5.81 -9.44
N GLY A 75 18.66 -5.10 -8.93
CA GLY A 75 18.38 -5.00 -7.50
C GLY A 75 17.04 -5.67 -7.14
N TRP A 76 17.05 -6.37 -6.02
CA TRP A 76 15.88 -7.04 -5.47
C TRP A 76 15.71 -6.64 -4.03
N ARG A 77 14.51 -6.17 -3.68
CA ARG A 77 14.17 -5.78 -2.32
C ARG A 77 12.90 -6.48 -1.86
N PHE A 78 12.97 -7.20 -0.73
CA PHE A 78 11.79 -7.68 -0.03
C PHE A 78 11.33 -6.63 0.96
N ALA A 79 10.10 -6.15 0.82
CA ALA A 79 9.55 -5.13 1.69
C ALA A 79 8.03 -5.16 1.77
N LEU A 80 7.52 -4.56 2.84
CA LEU A 80 6.13 -4.13 2.90
C LEU A 80 6.00 -2.84 2.08
N SER A 81 5.10 -2.84 1.09
CA SER A 81 4.81 -1.68 0.26
C SER A 81 3.32 -1.31 0.38
N PRO A 82 2.99 -0.03 0.49
CA PRO A 82 1.60 0.39 0.67
C PRO A 82 0.71 0.11 -0.55
N ASP A 83 1.26 0.04 -1.77
CA ASP A 83 0.46 -0.03 -3.01
C ASP A 83 1.03 -0.94 -4.10
N GLY A 84 2.09 -1.70 -3.85
CA GLY A 84 2.67 -2.62 -4.83
C GLY A 84 3.24 -1.96 -6.09
N GLY A 85 3.72 -0.74 -6.05
CA GLY A 85 4.15 0.04 -7.19
C GLY A 85 5.50 0.73 -7.05
N GLN A 86 5.63 1.87 -7.71
CA GLN A 86 6.88 2.68 -7.73
C GLN A 86 7.30 3.19 -6.35
N ASP A 87 6.37 3.26 -5.40
CA ASP A 87 6.61 3.66 -4.01
C ASP A 87 7.12 2.50 -3.14
N ALA A 88 7.39 1.33 -3.74
CA ALA A 88 8.07 0.23 -3.08
C ALA A 88 9.42 0.67 -2.51
N ALA A 89 9.82 0.08 -1.39
CA ALA A 89 11.13 0.34 -0.80
C ALA A 89 12.26 -0.09 -1.76
N LYS A 90 13.24 0.80 -1.93
CA LYS A 90 14.44 0.55 -2.76
C LYS A 90 15.43 -0.35 -2.02
N PRO A 91 16.30 -1.09 -2.74
CA PRO A 91 17.44 -1.73 -2.11
C PRO A 91 18.27 -0.71 -1.31
N ARG A 92 18.62 -1.05 -0.08
CA ARG A 92 19.36 -0.17 0.84
C ARG A 92 20.85 -0.04 0.50
N THR A 93 21.38 -1.04 -0.20
CA THR A 93 22.77 -1.04 -0.63
C THR A 93 22.84 -0.46 -2.03
N ALA A 94 23.52 0.68 -2.18
CA ALA A 94 23.98 1.13 -3.48
C ALA A 94 25.17 0.24 -3.87
N ALA A 95 25.11 -0.36 -5.05
CA ALA A 95 26.21 -1.19 -5.50
C ALA A 95 26.56 -0.86 -6.94
N GLY A 96 27.80 -0.52 -7.15
CA GLY A 96 28.35 -0.38 -8.48
C GLY A 96 28.69 -1.76 -9.09
N PHE A 97 28.51 -1.88 -10.40
CA PHE A 97 28.84 -3.09 -11.15
C PHE A 97 30.30 -3.53 -10.92
N ASP A 98 31.24 -2.59 -11.01
CA ASP A 98 32.68 -2.87 -10.92
C ASP A 98 33.07 -3.53 -9.60
N GLY A 99 32.52 -3.03 -8.49
CA GLY A 99 32.80 -3.61 -7.17
C GLY A 99 32.26 -5.02 -6.99
N ILE A 100 31.03 -5.27 -7.47
CA ILE A 100 30.39 -6.58 -7.34
C ILE A 100 31.01 -7.61 -8.28
N CYS A 101 31.34 -7.21 -9.50
CA CYS A 101 31.85 -8.10 -10.53
C CYS A 101 33.38 -8.14 -10.63
N ALA A 102 34.12 -7.47 -9.71
CA ALA A 102 35.57 -7.40 -9.73
C ALA A 102 36.26 -8.78 -9.84
N ALA A 103 35.74 -9.79 -9.15
CA ALA A 103 36.28 -11.14 -9.15
C ALA A 103 35.76 -12.05 -10.28
N THR A 104 34.84 -11.53 -11.13
CA THR A 104 34.24 -12.29 -12.24
C THR A 104 34.78 -11.76 -13.57
N PRO A 105 35.74 -12.42 -14.22
CA PRO A 105 36.31 -11.94 -15.48
C PRO A 105 35.29 -11.99 -16.61
N ALA A 106 35.43 -11.07 -17.57
CA ALA A 106 34.66 -11.13 -18.81
C ALA A 106 35.00 -12.40 -19.58
N GLN A 107 34.00 -13.00 -20.23
CA GLN A 107 34.11 -14.19 -21.04
C GLN A 107 33.45 -13.97 -22.40
N ASP A 108 34.07 -14.46 -23.48
CA ASP A 108 33.49 -14.36 -24.81
C ASP A 108 32.13 -15.08 -24.86
N GLY A 109 31.16 -14.43 -25.51
CA GLY A 109 29.81 -14.96 -25.64
C GLY A 109 28.96 -14.96 -24.35
N ARG A 110 29.43 -14.29 -23.30
CA ARG A 110 28.68 -14.15 -22.05
C ARG A 110 28.59 -12.68 -21.64
N LYS A 111 27.53 -12.36 -20.91
CA LYS A 111 27.38 -11.07 -20.24
C LYS A 111 27.50 -11.23 -18.73
N ARG A 112 27.93 -10.17 -18.06
CA ARG A 112 27.98 -10.08 -16.60
C ARG A 112 26.92 -9.11 -16.11
N VAL A 113 26.17 -9.53 -15.11
CA VAL A 113 25.17 -8.71 -14.44
C VAL A 113 25.41 -8.78 -12.93
N ALA A 114 25.61 -7.63 -12.32
CA ALA A 114 25.68 -7.54 -10.86
C ALA A 114 24.28 -7.69 -10.27
N VAL A 115 24.15 -8.41 -9.16
CA VAL A 115 22.89 -8.63 -8.46
C VAL A 115 23.02 -8.17 -7.03
N VAL A 116 22.08 -7.36 -6.57
CA VAL A 116 21.93 -6.91 -5.18
C VAL A 116 20.65 -7.51 -4.61
N LEU A 117 20.79 -8.27 -3.52
CA LEU A 117 19.68 -8.90 -2.81
C LEU A 117 19.54 -8.24 -1.44
N ASP A 118 18.47 -7.51 -1.23
CA ASP A 118 18.11 -6.91 0.04
C ASP A 118 16.85 -7.60 0.60
N PHE A 119 17.05 -8.46 1.59
CA PHE A 119 15.99 -9.28 2.18
C PHE A 119 15.05 -8.50 3.12
N GLY A 120 15.25 -7.20 3.26
CA GLY A 120 14.40 -6.37 4.10
C GLY A 120 14.86 -6.23 5.54
N THR A 121 13.98 -5.66 6.34
CA THR A 121 14.12 -5.50 7.79
C THR A 121 13.19 -6.46 8.52
N ALA A 122 13.30 -6.52 9.85
CA ALA A 122 12.35 -7.29 10.67
C ALA A 122 10.90 -6.80 10.53
N GLU A 123 10.71 -5.49 10.30
CA GLU A 123 9.41 -4.89 10.05
C GLU A 123 8.84 -5.34 8.69
N ASP A 124 9.70 -5.39 7.66
CA ASP A 124 9.31 -5.90 6.34
C ASP A 124 8.89 -7.38 6.40
N ALA A 125 9.57 -8.17 7.22
CA ALA A 125 9.26 -9.60 7.41
C ALA A 125 7.93 -9.84 8.13
N GLY A 126 7.58 -8.95 9.08
CA GLY A 126 6.42 -9.10 9.94
C GLY A 126 6.63 -10.15 11.05
N THR A 127 5.59 -10.32 11.87
CA THR A 127 5.68 -11.12 13.12
C THR A 127 5.72 -12.63 12.91
N SER A 128 5.27 -13.13 11.76
CA SER A 128 5.14 -14.56 11.46
C SER A 128 6.29 -15.13 10.63
N ALA A 129 7.19 -14.28 10.11
CA ALA A 129 8.31 -14.72 9.28
C ALA A 129 9.61 -14.86 10.10
N ALA A 130 10.50 -15.74 9.65
CA ALA A 130 11.85 -15.80 10.18
C ALA A 130 12.59 -14.46 9.93
N ALA A 131 13.57 -14.15 10.78
CA ALA A 131 14.40 -12.96 10.60
C ALA A 131 14.99 -12.92 9.17
N PRO A 132 14.96 -11.77 8.49
CA PRO A 132 15.52 -11.65 7.15
C PRO A 132 17.02 -11.92 7.16
N PRO A 133 17.55 -12.63 6.15
CA PRO A 133 18.99 -12.71 5.94
C PRO A 133 19.62 -11.33 5.72
N GLY A 134 20.92 -11.20 5.96
CA GLY A 134 21.67 -10.01 5.58
C GLY A 134 21.66 -9.79 4.07
N SER A 135 21.77 -8.53 3.62
CA SER A 135 21.92 -8.19 2.21
C SER A 135 23.11 -8.92 1.59
N ARG A 136 22.97 -9.33 0.32
CA ARG A 136 24.03 -10.05 -0.44
C ARG A 136 24.19 -9.44 -1.83
N THR A 137 25.39 -9.54 -2.36
CA THR A 137 25.70 -9.20 -3.74
C THR A 137 26.33 -10.40 -4.44
N ALA A 138 26.10 -10.52 -5.73
CA ALA A 138 26.69 -11.56 -6.56
C ALA A 138 26.85 -11.06 -7.99
N CYS A 139 27.86 -11.59 -8.70
CA CYS A 139 28.00 -11.35 -10.13
C CYS A 139 27.59 -12.61 -10.93
N ALA A 140 26.60 -12.46 -11.78
CA ALA A 140 26.17 -13.51 -12.69
C ALA A 140 26.93 -13.39 -14.01
N SER A 141 27.52 -14.49 -14.50
CA SER A 141 27.99 -14.63 -15.87
C SER A 141 27.02 -15.54 -16.60
N VAL A 142 26.25 -15.00 -17.55
CA VAL A 142 25.11 -15.67 -18.19
C VAL A 142 25.14 -15.50 -19.71
N ALA A 143 24.25 -16.20 -20.43
CA ALA A 143 24.10 -16.04 -21.86
C ALA A 143 23.72 -14.59 -22.23
N PRO A 144 24.08 -14.05 -23.40
CA PRO A 144 23.83 -12.66 -23.78
C PRO A 144 22.36 -12.27 -23.76
N ARG A 145 21.47 -13.21 -24.03
CA ARG A 145 20.01 -13.02 -24.05
C ARG A 145 19.30 -13.41 -22.76
N ALA A 146 20.05 -13.81 -21.72
CA ALA A 146 19.45 -14.20 -20.45
C ALA A 146 18.63 -13.05 -19.86
N THR A 147 17.44 -13.38 -19.37
CA THR A 147 16.53 -12.47 -18.67
C THR A 147 17.02 -12.20 -17.26
N SER A 148 16.49 -11.17 -16.61
CA SER A 148 16.78 -10.90 -15.18
C SER A 148 16.34 -12.05 -14.27
N ALA A 149 15.31 -12.82 -14.65
CA ALA A 149 14.91 -14.02 -13.91
C ALA A 149 15.98 -15.13 -14.01
N GLU A 150 16.57 -15.33 -15.21
CA GLU A 150 17.66 -16.29 -15.41
C GLU A 150 18.96 -15.83 -14.74
N VAL A 151 19.24 -14.53 -14.73
CA VAL A 151 20.34 -13.93 -13.97
C VAL A 151 20.17 -14.24 -12.47
N LEU A 152 18.98 -14.00 -11.93
CA LEU A 152 18.67 -14.26 -10.53
C LEU A 152 18.79 -15.75 -10.19
N ALA A 153 18.27 -16.64 -11.06
CA ALA A 153 18.35 -18.08 -10.87
C ALA A 153 19.79 -18.59 -10.84
N ALA A 154 20.70 -17.96 -11.57
CA ALA A 154 22.10 -18.35 -11.61
C ALA A 154 22.86 -18.07 -10.29
N VAL A 155 22.41 -17.06 -9.48
CA VAL A 155 23.17 -16.60 -8.31
C VAL A 155 22.43 -16.73 -6.98
N ALA A 156 21.12 -16.98 -7.00
CA ALA A 156 20.30 -16.95 -5.79
C ALA A 156 19.27 -18.10 -5.69
N PRO A 157 19.60 -19.35 -6.03
CA PRO A 157 18.69 -20.45 -5.80
C PRO A 157 18.57 -20.78 -4.28
N PRO A 158 17.46 -21.45 -3.84
CA PRO A 158 16.28 -21.76 -4.65
C PRO A 158 15.36 -20.57 -4.80
N LEU A 159 14.71 -20.48 -5.96
CA LEU A 159 13.64 -19.51 -6.22
C LEU A 159 12.28 -20.21 -6.09
N ARG A 160 11.27 -19.46 -5.63
CA ARG A 160 9.88 -19.94 -5.58
C ARG A 160 9.00 -18.96 -6.35
N TYR A 161 8.19 -19.51 -7.24
CA TYR A 161 7.21 -18.77 -8.02
C TYR A 161 5.81 -19.33 -7.79
N GLU A 162 4.81 -18.50 -7.93
CA GLU A 162 3.43 -18.94 -8.08
C GLU A 162 3.09 -19.30 -9.53
N SER A 163 1.92 -19.92 -9.71
CA SER A 163 1.43 -20.35 -11.02
C SER A 163 1.23 -19.21 -12.03
N ASN A 164 1.01 -17.99 -11.53
CA ASN A 164 0.91 -16.76 -12.34
C ASN A 164 2.27 -16.13 -12.70
N GLY A 165 3.39 -16.76 -12.30
CA GLY A 165 4.74 -16.27 -12.53
C GLY A 165 5.25 -15.22 -11.54
N MET A 166 4.50 -14.92 -10.47
CA MET A 166 4.96 -14.00 -9.41
C MET A 166 6.12 -14.64 -8.62
N LEU A 167 7.19 -13.90 -8.42
CA LEU A 167 8.33 -14.33 -7.61
C LEU A 167 7.99 -14.19 -6.13
N CYS A 168 7.94 -15.32 -5.44
CA CYS A 168 7.56 -15.41 -4.03
C CYS A 168 8.75 -15.52 -3.08
N ALA A 169 9.84 -16.16 -3.50
CA ALA A 169 11.03 -16.29 -2.66
C ALA A 169 12.32 -16.28 -3.48
N ILE A 170 13.35 -15.66 -2.91
CA ILE A 170 14.73 -15.64 -3.42
C ILE A 170 15.61 -16.29 -2.36
N ALA A 171 16.46 -17.22 -2.78
CA ALA A 171 17.33 -18.00 -1.89
C ALA A 171 16.55 -18.65 -0.71
N GLY A 172 15.33 -19.05 -0.99
CA GLY A 172 14.42 -19.67 -0.03
C GLY A 172 13.79 -18.70 0.99
N TYR A 173 13.89 -17.39 0.81
CA TYR A 173 13.28 -16.39 1.69
C TYR A 173 12.26 -15.52 0.92
N PRO A 174 11.08 -15.25 1.50
CA PRO A 174 10.52 -15.85 2.71
C PRO A 174 10.12 -17.32 2.52
N LYS A 175 9.96 -18.08 3.62
CA LYS A 175 9.59 -19.50 3.56
C LYS A 175 8.16 -19.70 3.04
N SER A 176 7.26 -18.75 3.31
CA SER A 176 5.86 -18.78 2.91
C SER A 176 5.40 -17.39 2.49
N GLY A 177 4.22 -17.31 1.88
CA GLY A 177 3.64 -16.07 1.36
C GLY A 177 4.12 -15.75 -0.06
N CYS A 178 3.30 -14.96 -0.79
CA CYS A 178 3.59 -14.53 -2.16
C CYS A 178 2.80 -13.25 -2.51
N GLY A 179 3.31 -12.09 -2.10
CA GLY A 179 2.61 -10.82 -2.32
C GLY A 179 1.38 -10.67 -1.42
N ASP A 180 1.45 -11.21 -0.21
CA ASP A 180 0.32 -11.20 0.72
C ASP A 180 -0.06 -9.78 1.10
N GLN A 181 -1.37 -9.50 1.03
CA GLN A 181 -1.92 -8.27 1.54
C GLN A 181 -1.85 -8.26 3.07
N VAL A 182 -1.43 -7.15 3.62
CA VAL A 182 -1.31 -6.94 5.06
C VAL A 182 -2.08 -5.68 5.42
N ASP A 183 -2.96 -5.77 6.40
CA ASP A 183 -3.62 -4.59 6.94
C ASP A 183 -2.57 -3.67 7.58
N ALA A 184 -2.48 -2.44 7.12
CA ALA A 184 -1.49 -1.46 7.59
C ALA A 184 -1.59 -1.19 9.10
N GLY A 185 -2.75 -1.47 9.71
CA GLY A 185 -2.96 -1.42 11.16
C GLY A 185 -2.25 -2.53 11.95
N ALA A 186 -1.96 -3.67 11.32
CA ALA A 186 -1.29 -4.79 11.99
C ALA A 186 0.23 -4.58 12.14
N ALA A 187 0.83 -3.71 11.35
CA ALA A 187 2.26 -3.39 11.40
C ALA A 187 2.62 -2.41 12.54
N ALA A 188 1.64 -1.70 13.11
CA ALA A 188 1.85 -0.63 14.09
C ALA A 188 1.47 -0.99 15.53
N GLN A 189 1.06 -2.22 15.84
CA GLN A 189 0.73 -2.61 17.22
C GLN A 189 1.95 -3.19 17.93
N PRO A 190 2.51 -2.51 18.95
CA PRO A 190 3.40 -3.13 19.91
C PRO A 190 2.63 -4.24 20.64
N LYS A 191 3.21 -5.44 20.73
CA LYS A 191 2.65 -6.53 21.53
C LYS A 191 2.37 -6.05 22.95
N ALA A 192 1.13 -5.72 23.29
CA ALA A 192 0.66 -5.74 24.65
C ALA A 192 0.58 -7.19 25.09
N GLY A 193 1.30 -7.50 26.16
CA GLY A 193 1.49 -8.85 26.68
C GLY A 193 0.19 -9.60 26.97
N GLY A 194 0.30 -10.89 26.90
CA GLY A 194 -0.72 -11.91 26.90
C GLY A 194 -1.79 -11.83 27.98
N GLY A 195 -2.94 -12.32 27.60
CA GLY A 195 -4.07 -12.66 28.42
C GLY A 195 -5.04 -13.42 27.55
N SER A 196 -4.89 -14.75 27.54
CA SER A 196 -5.90 -15.66 27.00
C SER A 196 -7.14 -15.55 27.85
N THR A 197 -8.24 -15.11 27.29
CA THR A 197 -9.58 -15.43 27.80
C THR A 197 -10.43 -15.84 26.62
N ASP A 198 -10.68 -17.12 26.53
CA ASP A 198 -11.76 -17.70 25.75
C ASP A 198 -13.07 -17.04 26.17
N GLY A 199 -13.76 -16.42 25.23
CA GLY A 199 -15.03 -15.76 25.44
C GLY A 199 -15.85 -15.82 24.16
N ASP A 200 -16.54 -16.93 23.99
CA ASP A 200 -17.67 -17.09 23.07
C ASP A 200 -18.72 -16.03 23.42
N GLY A 201 -18.99 -15.09 22.51
CA GLY A 201 -19.91 -14.00 22.75
C GLY A 201 -20.46 -13.43 21.45
N SER A 202 -21.45 -14.13 20.87
CA SER A 202 -22.34 -13.60 19.86
C SER A 202 -23.11 -12.39 20.41
N GLY A 203 -22.57 -11.19 20.29
CA GLY A 203 -23.23 -9.93 20.54
C GLY A 203 -23.73 -9.32 19.24
N PRO A 204 -24.92 -8.70 19.20
CA PRO A 204 -25.45 -8.07 17.98
C PRO A 204 -24.53 -6.92 17.56
N ASP A 205 -24.18 -6.90 16.26
CA ASP A 205 -23.36 -5.89 15.60
C ASP A 205 -23.89 -4.47 15.87
N LEU A 206 -23.27 -3.76 16.80
CA LEU A 206 -23.58 -2.36 17.15
C LEU A 206 -23.54 -1.43 15.94
N GLY A 207 -22.79 -1.76 14.91
CA GLY A 207 -22.71 -1.00 13.64
C GLY A 207 -24.03 -1.02 12.85
N LEU A 208 -24.71 -2.16 12.79
CA LEU A 208 -25.98 -2.32 12.08
C LEU A 208 -27.11 -1.59 12.81
N VAL A 209 -27.11 -1.60 14.14
CA VAL A 209 -28.13 -0.91 14.96
C VAL A 209 -27.97 0.60 14.87
N ALA A 210 -26.76 1.13 14.90
CA ALA A 210 -26.50 2.57 14.77
C ALA A 210 -26.86 3.11 13.38
N GLY A 211 -26.56 2.36 12.30
CA GLY A 211 -26.92 2.73 10.93
C GLY A 211 -28.43 2.75 10.69
N GLY A 212 -29.15 1.74 11.21
CA GLY A 212 -30.61 1.65 11.10
C GLY A 212 -31.34 2.79 11.81
N ALA A 213 -30.87 3.19 12.99
CA ALA A 213 -31.47 4.30 13.74
C ALA A 213 -31.33 5.64 13.00
N LEU A 214 -30.19 5.90 12.36
CA LEU A 214 -29.97 7.13 11.60
C LEU A 214 -30.90 7.25 10.39
N VAL A 215 -31.06 6.17 9.65
CA VAL A 215 -31.98 6.12 8.48
C VAL A 215 -33.42 6.34 8.90
N ALA A 216 -33.85 5.77 10.02
CA ALA A 216 -35.21 5.95 10.54
C ALA A 216 -35.49 7.40 10.97
N VAL A 217 -34.54 8.08 11.59
CA VAL A 217 -34.66 9.50 11.99
C VAL A 217 -34.74 10.41 10.76
N LEU A 218 -33.92 10.16 9.73
CA LEU A 218 -33.95 10.95 8.49
C LEU A 218 -35.25 10.75 7.70
N ALA A 219 -35.74 9.51 7.60
CA ALA A 219 -37.01 9.20 6.94
C ALA A 219 -38.21 9.80 7.70
N GLY A 220 -38.23 9.70 9.02
CA GLY A 220 -39.22 10.32 9.88
C GLY A 220 -39.27 11.85 9.77
N GLY A 221 -38.10 12.48 9.73
CA GLY A 221 -37.95 13.95 9.54
C GLY A 221 -38.50 14.40 8.17
N ALA A 222 -38.21 13.67 7.11
CA ALA A 222 -38.68 13.98 5.75
C ALA A 222 -40.20 13.87 5.64
N VAL A 223 -40.81 12.80 6.19
CA VAL A 223 -42.28 12.61 6.20
C VAL A 223 -42.97 13.68 7.03
N TRP A 224 -42.44 14.04 8.21
CA TRP A 224 -43.00 15.11 9.04
C TRP A 224 -42.96 16.47 8.33
N GLN A 225 -41.86 16.77 7.66
CA GLN A 225 -41.69 18.03 6.91
C GLN A 225 -42.63 18.09 5.69
N ALA A 226 -42.82 16.97 4.99
CA ALA A 226 -43.79 16.87 3.87
C ALA A 226 -45.24 17.06 4.33
N ARG A 227 -45.64 16.49 5.47
CA ARG A 227 -46.97 16.69 6.07
C ARG A 227 -47.19 18.15 6.51
N ARG A 228 -46.17 18.79 7.11
CA ARG A 228 -46.26 20.19 7.54
C ARG A 228 -46.48 21.15 6.36
N ARG A 229 -45.87 20.88 5.19
CA ARG A 229 -46.03 21.68 3.98
C ARG A 229 -47.39 21.51 3.29
N ARG A 230 -48.13 20.40 3.55
CA ARG A 230 -49.47 20.15 3.01
C ARG A 230 -50.56 20.80 3.86
N ASN A 231 -50.27 21.19 5.10
CA ASN A 231 -51.24 21.78 6.03
C ASN A 231 -51.03 23.29 6.22
N SER A 232 -50.18 23.94 5.41
CA SER A 232 -49.99 25.39 5.29
C SER A 232 -50.46 25.88 3.94
#